data_6cfb062b5f0cf760ca6a4ac15a4d4763
#
_entry.id   6cfb062b5f0cf760ca6a4ac15a4d4763
#
_cell.length_a   1.000
_cell.length_b   1.000
_cell.length_c   1.000
_cell.angle_alpha   90.00
_cell.angle_beta   90.00
_cell.angle_gamma   90.00
#
_symmetry.space_group_name_H-M   'P 1'
#
loop_
_entity.id
_entity.type
_entity.pdbx_description
1 polymer ?
#
loop_
_entity_poly.entity_id
_entity_poly.type
_entity_poly.pdbx_seq_one_letter_code
_entity_poly.pdbx_strand_id
1 'polypeptide(L)'
;LDQGQEGACTGYGLATVVHYLLRRRRVMPDHDGVSPRMLYEMARRYDEWPGQDYEGSSARGAMKGWHKHGVCGDTDWPSDAPDGGLNEARVGAARRRPLGAYFRVNHRDLVAMHAAIAEVGILYATATVHSGWEKVDAEGTIPLETTPLGGHAFAIVAYDTQGFWIQNSWGPDWGLRGFAHISYDDWLSNGTDVWVARLGAPVELRKLASTAALQSGRSSQAIGYAYEDLRPHVISVGNGGWLSPGDTYGTSESDVRRLFEQAIPRVMTNWPSKRIVLYVPGGLVPAADALQRVAEYRPALLAQQCYLLAFVWHSDFGSTLRNILADAVSKRRSGGWLDEMKDFLLDRLDDRIGRAPGRASV
;
A
#
# COMPACT_ATOMS: atom_id res chain seq x y z
N LEU A 1 -13.03 6.69 -18.23
CA LEU A 1 -13.21 7.78 -17.27
C LEU A 1 -12.93 9.11 -17.94
N ASP A 2 -13.63 10.15 -17.50
CA ASP A 2 -13.45 11.52 -17.96
C ASP A 2 -13.47 12.45 -16.74
N GLN A 3 -12.36 13.16 -16.50
CA GLN A 3 -12.23 14.11 -15.41
C GLN A 3 -12.68 15.52 -15.75
N GLY A 4 -13.02 15.76 -17.03
CA GLY A 4 -13.33 17.11 -17.52
C GLY A 4 -12.18 18.08 -17.32
N GLN A 5 -12.53 19.27 -16.82
CA GLN A 5 -11.57 20.35 -16.57
C GLN A 5 -11.03 20.38 -15.12
N GLU A 6 -11.43 19.42 -14.29
CA GLU A 6 -11.02 19.40 -12.89
C GLU A 6 -9.59 18.84 -12.73
N GLY A 7 -8.79 19.47 -11.86
CA GLY A 7 -7.43 19.02 -11.50
C GLY A 7 -7.40 17.70 -10.68
N ALA A 8 -8.34 16.77 -10.92
CA ALA A 8 -8.58 15.57 -10.15
C ALA A 8 -7.89 14.32 -10.71
N CYS A 9 -6.91 14.45 -11.59
CA CYS A 9 -6.26 13.35 -12.31
C CYS A 9 -5.74 12.23 -11.37
N THR A 10 -5.28 12.59 -10.16
CA THR A 10 -4.81 11.61 -9.17
C THR A 10 -5.93 10.67 -8.72
N GLY A 11 -7.14 11.16 -8.53
CA GLY A 11 -8.31 10.35 -8.21
C GLY A 11 -8.75 9.48 -9.37
N TYR A 12 -8.81 10.03 -10.58
CA TYR A 12 -9.25 9.32 -11.78
C TYR A 12 -8.24 8.26 -12.24
N GLY A 13 -6.95 8.60 -12.26
CA GLY A 13 -5.89 7.64 -12.59
C GLY A 13 -5.86 6.47 -11.59
N LEU A 14 -6.02 6.75 -10.29
CA LEU A 14 -6.08 5.69 -9.28
C LEU A 14 -7.38 4.89 -9.38
N ALA A 15 -8.53 5.50 -9.70
CA ALA A 15 -9.79 4.79 -9.93
C ALA A 15 -9.66 3.76 -11.06
N THR A 16 -8.95 4.10 -12.15
CA THR A 16 -8.63 3.17 -13.23
C THR A 16 -7.90 1.93 -12.69
N VAL A 17 -6.90 2.13 -11.84
CA VAL A 17 -6.15 1.02 -11.22
C VAL A 17 -7.06 0.17 -10.33
N VAL A 18 -7.89 0.81 -9.50
CA VAL A 18 -8.84 0.09 -8.64
C VAL A 18 -9.84 -0.73 -9.47
N HIS A 19 -10.42 -0.15 -10.53
CA HIS A 19 -11.33 -0.87 -11.43
C HIS A 19 -10.70 -2.12 -12.04
N TYR A 20 -9.46 -2.01 -12.52
CA TYR A 20 -8.73 -3.15 -13.04
C TYR A 20 -8.55 -4.25 -11.99
N LEU A 21 -8.08 -3.87 -10.79
CA LEU A 21 -7.83 -4.82 -9.70
C LEU A 21 -9.11 -5.50 -9.21
N LEU A 22 -10.23 -4.78 -9.12
CA LEU A 22 -11.53 -5.33 -8.73
C LEU A 22 -12.06 -6.30 -9.79
N ARG A 23 -11.99 -5.96 -11.09
CA ARG A 23 -12.40 -6.83 -12.19
C ARG A 23 -11.55 -8.11 -12.27
N ARG A 24 -10.26 -8.01 -11.96
CA ARG A 24 -9.36 -9.17 -11.89
C ARG A 24 -9.67 -10.08 -10.69
N ARG A 25 -10.35 -9.56 -9.68
CA ARG A 25 -10.72 -10.30 -8.47
C ARG A 25 -11.92 -11.20 -8.75
N ARG A 26 -11.68 -12.49 -9.05
CA ARG A 26 -12.72 -13.44 -9.46
C ARG A 26 -13.70 -13.85 -8.36
N VAL A 27 -13.43 -13.54 -7.09
CA VAL A 27 -14.19 -14.07 -5.93
C VAL A 27 -15.45 -13.28 -5.63
N MET A 28 -15.46 -11.98 -5.93
CA MET A 28 -16.64 -11.11 -5.86
C MET A 28 -16.48 -10.06 -6.96
N PRO A 29 -17.06 -10.30 -8.15
CA PRO A 29 -17.01 -9.31 -9.22
C PRO A 29 -17.73 -8.07 -8.73
N ASP A 30 -16.97 -7.00 -8.52
CA ASP A 30 -17.50 -5.68 -8.23
C ASP A 30 -17.69 -5.00 -9.59
N HIS A 31 -18.96 -4.92 -10.02
CA HIS A 31 -19.32 -4.31 -11.30
C HIS A 31 -19.54 -2.81 -11.18
N ASP A 32 -19.65 -2.32 -9.94
CA ASP A 32 -19.83 -0.90 -9.68
C ASP A 32 -18.50 -0.18 -9.81
N GLY A 33 -18.52 1.00 -10.46
CA GLY A 33 -17.37 1.89 -10.49
C GLY A 33 -17.04 2.39 -9.08
N VAL A 34 -15.75 2.64 -8.82
CA VAL A 34 -15.35 3.34 -7.60
C VAL A 34 -15.36 4.84 -7.82
N SER A 35 -15.54 5.60 -6.74
CA SER A 35 -15.58 7.05 -6.76
C SER A 35 -14.19 7.67 -7.00
N PRO A 36 -13.93 8.29 -8.17
CA PRO A 36 -12.73 9.08 -8.38
C PRO A 36 -12.69 10.30 -7.43
N ARG A 37 -13.88 10.86 -7.13
CA ARG A 37 -14.02 11.99 -6.19
C ARG A 37 -13.47 11.62 -4.81
N MET A 38 -13.87 10.50 -4.24
CA MET A 38 -13.34 10.08 -2.94
C MET A 38 -11.82 9.92 -2.96
N LEU A 39 -11.29 9.28 -4.00
CA LEU A 39 -9.84 9.11 -4.12
C LEU A 39 -9.10 10.44 -4.20
N TYR A 40 -9.64 11.40 -4.94
CA TYR A 40 -9.07 12.75 -5.06
C TYR A 40 -9.16 13.55 -3.75
N GLU A 41 -10.33 13.57 -3.10
CA GLU A 41 -10.48 14.28 -1.82
C GLU A 41 -9.59 13.71 -0.73
N MET A 42 -9.44 12.37 -0.70
CA MET A 42 -8.51 11.73 0.23
C MET A 42 -7.05 11.97 -0.19
N ALA A 43 -6.75 12.08 -1.48
CA ALA A 43 -5.42 12.47 -1.94
C ALA A 43 -5.03 13.86 -1.43
N ARG A 44 -5.91 14.84 -1.57
CA ARG A 44 -5.69 16.20 -1.03
C ARG A 44 -5.51 16.20 0.48
N ARG A 45 -6.31 15.44 1.20
CA ARG A 45 -6.22 15.33 2.67
C ARG A 45 -4.89 14.78 3.18
N TYR A 46 -4.25 13.90 2.41
CA TYR A 46 -2.98 13.25 2.77
C TYR A 46 -1.81 13.69 1.90
N ASP A 47 -1.96 14.83 1.25
CA ASP A 47 -0.93 15.39 0.40
C ASP A 47 0.38 15.67 1.15
N GLU A 48 1.46 15.75 0.40
CA GLU A 48 2.80 16.04 0.93
C GLU A 48 2.99 17.51 1.29
N TRP A 49 2.11 18.37 0.75
CA TRP A 49 2.13 19.83 0.96
C TRP A 49 0.82 20.34 1.57
N PRO A 50 0.51 19.95 2.82
CA PRO A 50 -0.74 20.37 3.46
C PRO A 50 -0.77 21.90 3.63
N GLY A 51 -1.91 22.50 3.31
CA GLY A 51 -2.13 23.94 3.48
C GLY A 51 -1.77 24.81 2.28
N GLN A 52 -1.36 24.24 1.16
CA GLN A 52 -1.28 24.95 -0.11
C GLN A 52 -2.63 24.96 -0.81
N ASP A 53 -3.10 26.14 -1.16
CA ASP A 53 -4.34 26.31 -1.94
C ASP A 53 -4.01 26.17 -3.44
N TYR A 54 -3.86 24.93 -3.90
CA TYR A 54 -3.64 24.60 -5.30
C TYR A 54 -4.58 23.47 -5.74
N GLU A 55 -4.92 23.46 -7.00
CA GLU A 55 -5.64 22.34 -7.62
C GLU A 55 -4.67 21.19 -7.87
N GLY A 56 -5.11 19.97 -7.55
CA GLY A 56 -4.31 18.76 -7.68
C GLY A 56 -3.93 18.13 -6.36
N SER A 57 -3.12 17.09 -6.44
CA SER A 57 -2.59 16.36 -5.28
C SER A 57 -1.46 15.42 -5.70
N SER A 58 -0.72 14.84 -4.73
CA SER A 58 0.33 13.88 -5.03
C SER A 58 -0.21 12.45 -5.19
N ALA A 59 0.48 11.65 -6.01
CA ALA A 59 0.21 10.20 -6.13
C ALA A 59 0.35 9.50 -4.77
N ARG A 60 1.32 9.89 -3.96
CA ARG A 60 1.51 9.36 -2.61
C ARG A 60 0.34 9.68 -1.70
N GLY A 61 -0.19 10.89 -1.76
CA GLY A 61 -1.40 11.30 -1.05
C GLY A 61 -2.59 10.42 -1.41
N ALA A 62 -2.78 10.13 -2.71
CA ALA A 62 -3.83 9.25 -3.20
C ALA A 62 -3.69 7.82 -2.66
N MET A 63 -2.48 7.25 -2.69
CA MET A 63 -2.21 5.92 -2.14
C MET A 63 -2.45 5.85 -0.63
N LYS A 64 -2.00 6.88 0.13
CA LYS A 64 -2.26 6.99 1.57
C LYS A 64 -3.76 7.11 1.88
N GLY A 65 -4.48 7.91 1.09
CA GLY A 65 -5.92 8.10 1.24
C GLY A 65 -6.67 6.79 1.09
N TRP A 66 -6.41 6.06 0.00
CA TRP A 66 -7.00 4.75 -0.24
C TRP A 66 -6.63 3.73 0.85
N HIS A 67 -5.36 3.71 1.28
CA HIS A 67 -4.91 2.80 2.35
C HIS A 67 -5.64 3.05 3.68
N LYS A 68 -5.87 4.30 4.03
CA LYS A 68 -6.50 4.65 5.32
C LYS A 68 -8.01 4.49 5.33
N HIS A 69 -8.67 4.72 4.21
CA HIS A 69 -10.14 4.80 4.17
C HIS A 69 -10.80 3.73 3.31
N GLY A 70 -10.05 3.09 2.40
CA GLY A 70 -10.68 2.35 1.31
C GLY A 70 -11.22 3.29 0.25
N VAL A 71 -12.12 2.79 -0.61
CA VAL A 71 -12.82 3.60 -1.61
C VAL A 71 -14.28 3.15 -1.74
N CYS A 72 -15.21 4.09 -1.71
CA CYS A 72 -16.63 3.83 -1.93
C CYS A 72 -16.97 3.71 -3.42
N GLY A 73 -18.19 3.29 -3.72
CA GLY A 73 -18.71 3.28 -5.08
C GLY A 73 -18.94 4.69 -5.62
N ASP A 74 -18.94 4.83 -6.94
CA ASP A 74 -19.27 6.10 -7.60
C ASP A 74 -20.70 6.56 -7.28
N THR A 75 -21.62 5.63 -7.08
CA THR A 75 -23.00 5.91 -6.62
C THR A 75 -23.07 6.45 -5.19
N ASP A 76 -22.09 6.11 -4.32
CA ASP A 76 -22.02 6.62 -2.93
C ASP A 76 -21.44 8.04 -2.88
N TRP A 77 -20.54 8.36 -3.79
CA TRP A 77 -19.92 9.67 -3.93
C TRP A 77 -19.60 9.99 -5.39
N PRO A 78 -20.58 10.46 -6.16
CA PRO A 78 -20.41 10.81 -7.58
C PRO A 78 -19.39 11.93 -7.78
N SER A 79 -18.77 11.95 -8.96
CA SER A 79 -17.74 12.95 -9.31
C SER A 79 -18.30 14.37 -9.37
N ASP A 80 -19.57 14.54 -9.72
CA ASP A 80 -20.30 15.80 -9.82
C ASP A 80 -21.03 16.18 -8.51
N ALA A 81 -20.89 15.37 -7.45
CA ALA A 81 -21.56 15.67 -6.19
C ALA A 81 -20.97 16.93 -5.54
N PRO A 82 -21.82 17.80 -4.98
CA PRO A 82 -21.34 18.89 -4.16
C PRO A 82 -20.53 18.34 -3.00
N ASP A 83 -19.53 19.12 -2.58
CA ASP A 83 -18.59 18.76 -1.54
C ASP A 83 -19.32 18.47 -0.22
N GLY A 84 -19.52 17.20 0.09
CA GLY A 84 -20.19 16.72 1.31
C GLY A 84 -19.26 15.97 2.24
N GLY A 85 -17.98 15.89 1.88
CA GLY A 85 -16.95 15.23 2.69
C GLY A 85 -17.20 13.75 2.96
N LEU A 86 -16.39 13.19 3.81
CA LEU A 86 -16.46 11.79 4.23
C LEU A 86 -17.48 11.63 5.38
N ASN A 87 -18.62 11.00 5.11
CA ASN A 87 -19.64 10.68 6.09
C ASN A 87 -19.64 9.17 6.45
N GLU A 88 -20.43 8.77 7.44
CA GLU A 88 -20.47 7.38 7.93
C GLU A 88 -20.87 6.37 6.84
N ALA A 89 -21.82 6.71 5.97
CA ALA A 89 -22.26 5.84 4.89
C ALA A 89 -21.12 5.59 3.88
N ARG A 90 -20.44 6.68 3.45
CA ARG A 90 -19.28 6.61 2.56
C ARG A 90 -18.13 5.84 3.19
N VAL A 91 -17.85 6.04 4.48
CA VAL A 91 -16.84 5.26 5.23
C VAL A 91 -17.21 3.78 5.27
N GLY A 92 -18.45 3.44 5.55
CA GLY A 92 -18.94 2.06 5.55
C GLY A 92 -18.78 1.39 4.19
N ALA A 93 -19.18 2.09 3.12
CA ALA A 93 -19.03 1.62 1.75
C ALA A 93 -17.57 1.45 1.33
N ALA A 94 -16.71 2.40 1.71
CA ALA A 94 -15.30 2.39 1.35
C ALA A 94 -14.51 1.23 1.96
N ARG A 95 -14.87 0.80 3.16
CA ARG A 95 -14.22 -0.34 3.84
C ARG A 95 -14.37 -1.66 3.07
N ARG A 96 -15.32 -1.77 2.15
CA ARG A 96 -15.49 -2.95 1.30
C ARG A 96 -14.42 -3.07 0.21
N ARG A 97 -13.73 -1.97 -0.11
CA ARG A 97 -12.69 -1.91 -1.15
C ARG A 97 -11.38 -1.34 -0.59
N PRO A 98 -10.76 -2.05 0.37
CA PRO A 98 -9.53 -1.58 1.01
C PRO A 98 -8.31 -1.79 0.11
N LEU A 99 -7.33 -0.91 0.23
CA LEU A 99 -5.98 -1.16 -0.25
C LEU A 99 -5.25 -2.07 0.76
N GLY A 100 -4.68 -3.16 0.29
CA GLY A 100 -3.92 -4.10 1.12
C GLY A 100 -2.46 -3.68 1.23
N ALA A 101 -1.75 -3.75 0.12
CA ALA A 101 -0.35 -3.39 0.06
C ALA A 101 -0.10 -2.44 -1.11
N TYR A 102 0.84 -1.53 -0.92
CA TYR A 102 1.32 -0.66 -1.97
C TYR A 102 2.79 -0.33 -1.75
N PHE A 103 3.51 -0.12 -2.84
CA PHE A 103 4.91 0.28 -2.80
C PHE A 103 5.28 1.10 -4.04
N ARG A 104 6.28 1.93 -3.86
CA ARG A 104 6.82 2.77 -4.92
C ARG A 104 7.82 1.97 -5.75
N VAL A 105 7.69 2.05 -7.07
CA VAL A 105 8.69 1.51 -8.02
C VAL A 105 9.56 2.67 -8.50
N ASN A 106 10.85 2.44 -8.67
CA ASN A 106 11.70 3.44 -9.28
C ASN A 106 11.28 3.67 -10.73
N HIS A 107 10.74 4.85 -11.03
CA HIS A 107 10.22 5.21 -12.35
C HIS A 107 11.29 5.22 -13.45
N ARG A 108 12.58 5.23 -13.11
CA ARG A 108 13.72 5.16 -14.04
C ARG A 108 14.23 3.73 -14.26
N ASP A 109 13.74 2.78 -13.49
CA ASP A 109 14.10 1.37 -13.62
C ASP A 109 13.03 0.64 -14.47
N LEU A 110 13.22 0.64 -15.78
CA LEU A 110 12.30 -0.01 -16.72
C LEU A 110 12.14 -1.50 -16.44
N VAL A 111 13.20 -2.18 -15.98
CA VAL A 111 13.14 -3.61 -15.67
C VAL A 111 12.22 -3.87 -14.47
N ALA A 112 12.36 -3.08 -13.41
CA ALA A 112 11.47 -3.16 -12.27
C ALA A 112 10.02 -2.82 -12.65
N MET A 113 9.80 -1.84 -13.53
CA MET A 113 8.46 -1.49 -14.02
C MET A 113 7.84 -2.62 -14.87
N HIS A 114 8.60 -3.23 -15.78
CA HIS A 114 8.14 -4.38 -16.57
C HIS A 114 7.78 -5.57 -15.67
N ALA A 115 8.65 -5.90 -14.70
CA ALA A 115 8.38 -6.95 -13.72
C ALA A 115 7.10 -6.67 -12.92
N ALA A 116 6.91 -5.42 -12.48
CA ALA A 116 5.72 -5.01 -11.75
C ALA A 116 4.44 -5.11 -12.60
N ILE A 117 4.49 -4.68 -13.89
CA ILE A 117 3.34 -4.85 -14.80
C ILE A 117 3.06 -6.34 -15.06
N ALA A 118 4.08 -7.14 -15.30
CA ALA A 118 3.92 -8.58 -15.53
C ALA A 118 3.26 -9.28 -14.32
N GLU A 119 3.58 -8.86 -13.09
CA GLU A 119 3.03 -9.44 -11.87
C GLU A 119 1.63 -8.92 -11.53
N VAL A 120 1.44 -7.59 -11.54
CA VAL A 120 0.20 -6.95 -11.07
C VAL A 120 -0.77 -6.63 -12.22
N GLY A 121 -0.25 -6.39 -13.42
CA GLY A 121 -1.02 -6.09 -14.63
C GLY A 121 -1.34 -4.62 -14.84
N ILE A 122 -1.11 -3.75 -13.86
CA ILE A 122 -1.36 -2.32 -13.94
C ILE A 122 -0.49 -1.56 -12.94
N LEU A 123 -0.05 -0.36 -13.30
CA LEU A 123 0.65 0.56 -12.40
C LEU A 123 -0.10 1.89 -12.32
N TYR A 124 -0.03 2.53 -11.17
CA TYR A 124 -0.44 3.92 -11.00
C TYR A 124 0.78 4.81 -11.20
N ALA A 125 0.72 5.75 -12.12
CA ALA A 125 1.86 6.54 -12.54
C ALA A 125 1.56 8.03 -12.63
N THR A 126 2.62 8.85 -12.51
CA THR A 126 2.57 10.28 -12.78
C THR A 126 3.72 10.69 -13.70
N ALA A 127 3.48 11.71 -14.50
CA ALA A 127 4.48 12.32 -15.36
C ALA A 127 4.23 13.83 -15.49
N THR A 128 5.25 14.57 -15.90
CA THR A 128 5.07 15.87 -16.53
C THR A 128 4.56 15.63 -17.95
N VAL A 129 3.36 16.07 -18.26
CA VAL A 129 2.82 15.96 -19.62
C VAL A 129 3.19 17.20 -20.44
N HIS A 130 3.28 17.04 -21.74
CA HIS A 130 3.68 18.06 -22.70
C HIS A 130 2.68 18.15 -23.86
N SER A 131 2.84 19.14 -24.72
CA SER A 131 1.92 19.42 -25.83
C SER A 131 1.68 18.24 -26.80
N GLY A 132 2.55 17.26 -26.83
CA GLY A 132 2.35 16.01 -27.58
C GLY A 132 1.15 15.18 -27.11
N TRP A 133 0.75 15.30 -25.84
CA TRP A 133 -0.43 14.60 -25.31
C TRP A 133 -1.76 15.09 -25.92
N GLU A 134 -1.77 16.32 -26.47
CA GLU A 134 -2.92 16.88 -27.19
C GLU A 134 -2.92 16.46 -28.68
N LYS A 135 -1.85 15.81 -29.15
CA LYS A 135 -1.61 15.48 -30.57
C LYS A 135 -1.42 13.98 -30.80
N VAL A 136 -2.07 13.15 -29.99
CA VAL A 136 -1.99 11.69 -30.15
C VAL A 136 -2.42 11.31 -31.56
N ASP A 137 -1.59 10.52 -32.26
CA ASP A 137 -1.85 10.12 -33.62
C ASP A 137 -2.95 9.03 -33.75
N ALA A 138 -3.25 8.65 -34.98
CA ALA A 138 -4.28 7.64 -35.25
C ALA A 138 -3.91 6.24 -34.76
N GLU A 139 -2.63 5.98 -34.58
CA GLU A 139 -2.04 4.76 -34.03
C GLU A 139 -2.01 4.77 -32.49
N GLY A 140 -2.36 5.90 -31.88
CA GLY A 140 -2.37 6.10 -30.44
C GLY A 140 -1.01 6.51 -29.86
N THR A 141 -0.05 6.93 -30.68
CA THR A 141 1.28 7.36 -30.20
C THR A 141 1.25 8.81 -29.75
N ILE A 142 1.83 9.07 -28.59
CA ILE A 142 2.10 10.42 -28.09
C ILE A 142 3.42 10.89 -28.72
N PRO A 143 3.44 11.91 -29.60
CA PRO A 143 4.67 12.46 -30.11
C PRO A 143 5.44 13.18 -29.00
N LEU A 144 6.74 12.90 -28.86
CA LEU A 144 7.57 13.57 -27.86
C LEU A 144 7.76 15.05 -28.23
N GLU A 145 7.31 15.94 -27.35
CA GLU A 145 7.47 17.39 -27.48
C GLU A 145 8.07 17.99 -26.20
N THR A 146 8.57 19.21 -26.29
CA THR A 146 9.32 19.84 -25.19
C THR A 146 8.52 20.87 -24.40
N THR A 147 7.30 21.25 -24.85
CA THR A 147 6.48 22.26 -24.16
C THR A 147 5.69 21.60 -23.02
N PRO A 148 6.02 21.85 -21.75
CA PRO A 148 5.31 21.25 -20.64
C PRO A 148 3.93 21.86 -20.47
N LEU A 149 2.94 21.05 -20.12
CA LEU A 149 1.57 21.45 -19.80
C LEU A 149 1.29 21.34 -18.28
N GLY A 150 1.96 20.42 -17.59
CA GLY A 150 1.77 20.24 -16.14
C GLY A 150 1.98 18.81 -15.68
N GLY A 151 1.76 18.57 -14.39
CA GLY A 151 1.77 17.24 -13.80
C GLY A 151 0.46 16.51 -14.06
N HIS A 152 0.53 15.21 -14.35
CA HIS A 152 -0.64 14.39 -14.61
C HIS A 152 -0.51 12.99 -14.04
N ALA A 153 -1.65 12.37 -13.66
CA ALA A 153 -1.70 11.02 -13.13
C ALA A 153 -2.59 10.12 -14.01
N PHE A 154 -2.12 8.92 -14.27
CA PHE A 154 -2.75 7.94 -15.16
C PHE A 154 -2.36 6.51 -14.79
N ALA A 155 -2.88 5.53 -15.52
CA ALA A 155 -2.50 4.13 -15.35
C ALA A 155 -1.60 3.66 -16.50
N ILE A 156 -0.53 2.91 -16.18
CA ILE A 156 0.25 2.14 -17.16
C ILE A 156 -0.35 0.73 -17.17
N VAL A 157 -0.76 0.26 -18.36
CA VAL A 157 -1.57 -0.97 -18.51
C VAL A 157 -0.86 -2.08 -19.29
N ALA A 158 0.15 -1.72 -20.09
CA ALA A 158 0.97 -2.67 -20.84
C ALA A 158 2.32 -2.04 -21.22
N TYR A 159 3.17 -2.83 -21.83
CA TYR A 159 4.43 -2.39 -22.44
C TYR A 159 4.76 -3.23 -23.67
N ASP A 160 5.59 -2.69 -24.54
CA ASP A 160 6.16 -3.38 -25.68
C ASP A 160 7.66 -3.04 -25.83
N THR A 161 8.24 -3.26 -26.98
CA THR A 161 9.66 -3.00 -27.24
C THR A 161 10.00 -1.51 -27.34
N GLN A 162 9.01 -0.62 -27.46
CA GLN A 162 9.20 0.80 -27.74
C GLN A 162 8.76 1.69 -26.56
N GLY A 163 7.84 1.22 -25.70
CA GLY A 163 7.32 2.05 -24.62
C GLY A 163 6.24 1.40 -23.78
N PHE A 164 5.45 2.25 -23.15
CA PHE A 164 4.32 1.87 -22.32
C PHE A 164 3.00 2.25 -22.95
N TRP A 165 2.01 1.36 -22.81
CA TRP A 165 0.62 1.69 -23.04
C TRP A 165 0.01 2.25 -21.78
N ILE A 166 -0.65 3.38 -21.90
CA ILE A 166 -1.30 4.07 -20.79
C ILE A 166 -2.81 4.15 -21.00
N GLN A 167 -3.55 4.20 -19.90
CA GLN A 167 -4.97 4.55 -19.88
C GLN A 167 -5.11 5.89 -19.16
N ASN A 168 -5.64 6.86 -19.89
CA ASN A 168 -5.86 8.23 -19.45
C ASN A 168 -7.30 8.44 -18.95
N SER A 169 -7.57 9.62 -18.40
CA SER A 169 -8.87 10.04 -17.88
C SER A 169 -9.41 11.30 -18.58
N TRP A 170 -9.11 11.47 -19.86
CA TRP A 170 -9.60 12.59 -20.71
C TRP A 170 -10.71 12.16 -21.68
N GLY A 171 -11.50 11.18 -21.29
CA GLY A 171 -12.62 10.68 -22.08
C GLY A 171 -12.23 9.68 -23.17
N PRO A 172 -13.25 9.10 -23.81
CA PRO A 172 -13.06 8.08 -24.87
C PRO A 172 -12.60 8.67 -26.20
N ASP A 173 -12.73 9.98 -26.40
CA ASP A 173 -12.35 10.66 -27.65
C ASP A 173 -10.88 11.01 -27.69
N TRP A 174 -10.16 10.91 -26.57
CA TRP A 174 -8.71 11.09 -26.50
C TRP A 174 -7.99 9.80 -26.89
N GLY A 175 -7.00 9.90 -27.79
CA GLY A 175 -6.18 8.79 -28.26
C GLY A 175 -6.99 7.62 -28.80
N LEU A 176 -6.57 6.40 -28.53
CA LEU A 176 -7.31 5.18 -28.89
C LEU A 176 -8.35 4.82 -27.80
N ARG A 177 -9.48 5.52 -27.78
CA ARG A 177 -10.55 5.33 -26.77
C ARG A 177 -10.05 5.49 -25.34
N GLY A 178 -9.28 6.52 -25.08
CA GLY A 178 -8.70 6.79 -23.77
C GLY A 178 -7.38 6.09 -23.49
N PHE A 179 -6.79 5.41 -24.48
CA PHE A 179 -5.47 4.79 -24.40
C PHE A 179 -4.49 5.48 -25.33
N ALA A 180 -3.22 5.46 -24.95
CA ALA A 180 -2.13 5.90 -25.82
C ALA A 180 -0.82 5.19 -25.47
N HIS A 181 0.13 5.30 -26.38
CA HIS A 181 1.48 4.78 -26.24
C HIS A 181 2.45 5.91 -25.96
N ILE A 182 3.23 5.80 -24.88
CA ILE A 182 4.33 6.71 -24.55
C ILE A 182 5.66 5.98 -24.73
N SER A 183 6.60 6.58 -25.49
CA SER A 183 7.91 5.98 -25.71
C SER A 183 8.73 5.89 -24.41
N TYR A 184 9.72 4.98 -24.37
CA TYR A 184 10.66 4.92 -23.24
C TYR A 184 11.47 6.19 -23.08
N ASP A 185 11.84 6.88 -24.16
CA ASP A 185 12.58 8.13 -24.12
C ASP A 185 11.74 9.24 -23.47
N ASP A 186 10.45 9.33 -23.82
CA ASP A 186 9.51 10.23 -23.20
C ASP A 186 9.32 9.90 -21.73
N TRP A 187 9.04 8.64 -21.42
CA TRP A 187 8.87 8.18 -20.04
C TRP A 187 10.08 8.49 -19.15
N LEU A 188 11.29 8.18 -19.62
CA LEU A 188 12.52 8.42 -18.86
C LEU A 188 12.82 9.91 -18.65
N SER A 189 12.36 10.76 -19.57
CA SER A 189 12.50 12.21 -19.50
C SER A 189 11.45 12.86 -18.59
N ASN A 190 10.22 12.40 -18.63
CA ASN A 190 9.06 13.07 -18.07
C ASN A 190 8.36 12.30 -16.94
N GLY A 191 8.57 10.99 -16.79
CA GLY A 191 8.01 10.18 -15.70
C GLY A 191 8.50 10.65 -14.33
N THR A 192 7.59 10.76 -13.37
CA THR A 192 7.90 11.33 -12.03
C THR A 192 7.68 10.36 -10.88
N ASP A 193 6.64 9.51 -10.96
CA ASP A 193 6.32 8.56 -9.88
C ASP A 193 5.59 7.32 -10.40
N VAL A 194 5.82 6.18 -9.74
CA VAL A 194 5.17 4.90 -10.08
C VAL A 194 4.86 4.11 -8.81
N TRP A 195 3.63 3.60 -8.74
CA TRP A 195 3.13 2.83 -7.61
C TRP A 195 2.47 1.53 -8.05
N VAL A 196 2.76 0.48 -7.28
CA VAL A 196 2.03 -0.79 -7.31
C VAL A 196 0.99 -0.78 -6.21
N ALA A 197 -0.20 -1.29 -6.52
CA ALA A 197 -1.28 -1.48 -5.57
C ALA A 197 -1.79 -2.92 -5.60
N ARG A 198 -2.13 -3.45 -4.42
CA ARG A 198 -2.84 -4.72 -4.28
C ARG A 198 -4.05 -4.54 -3.38
N LEU A 199 -5.19 -5.09 -3.80
CA LEU A 199 -6.40 -5.03 -2.99
C LEU A 199 -6.21 -5.74 -1.65
N GLY A 200 -6.72 -5.12 -0.60
CA GLY A 200 -6.89 -5.74 0.70
C GLY A 200 -8.07 -6.72 0.74
N ALA A 201 -8.12 -7.54 1.79
CA ALA A 201 -9.33 -8.26 2.13
C ALA A 201 -10.27 -7.31 2.86
N PRO A 202 -11.56 -7.19 2.44
CA PRO A 202 -12.54 -6.44 3.20
C PRO A 202 -12.83 -7.23 4.49
N VAL A 203 -12.32 -6.73 5.61
CA VAL A 203 -12.54 -7.30 6.93
C VAL A 203 -13.39 -6.33 7.73
N GLU A 204 -14.63 -6.71 7.99
CA GLU A 204 -15.41 -6.05 9.03
C GLU A 204 -14.89 -6.58 10.38
N LEU A 205 -13.98 -5.83 10.99
CA LEU A 205 -13.70 -5.97 12.38
C LEU A 205 -14.99 -5.55 13.12
N ARG A 206 -15.88 -6.50 13.35
CA ARG A 206 -16.93 -6.27 14.34
C ARG A 206 -16.16 -5.82 15.58
N LYS A 207 -16.39 -4.61 16.03
CA LYS A 207 -16.13 -4.24 17.43
C LYS A 207 -16.89 -5.31 18.21
N LEU A 208 -16.20 -6.37 18.59
CA LEU A 208 -16.64 -7.15 19.73
C LEU A 208 -16.72 -6.09 20.81
N ALA A 209 -17.94 -5.67 21.06
CA ALA A 209 -18.21 -4.67 22.05
C ALA A 209 -17.74 -5.23 23.38
N SER A 210 -16.50 -4.93 23.71
CA SER A 210 -16.11 -4.85 25.09
C SER A 210 -16.78 -3.58 25.67
N THR A 211 -18.12 -3.57 25.63
CA THR A 211 -18.93 -2.62 26.39
C THR A 211 -18.56 -2.67 27.87
N ALA A 212 -17.86 -3.69 28.34
CA ALA A 212 -17.25 -3.76 29.64
C ALA A 212 -15.94 -2.97 29.79
N ALA A 213 -15.14 -2.76 28.73
CA ALA A 213 -13.85 -2.07 28.83
C ALA A 213 -13.97 -0.54 28.76
N LEU A 214 -15.10 0.00 28.30
CA LEU A 214 -15.33 1.45 28.26
C LEU A 214 -15.85 2.02 29.60
N GLN A 215 -16.25 1.17 30.55
CA GLN A 215 -16.75 1.61 31.87
C GLN A 215 -15.71 1.60 32.97
N SER A 216 -14.55 1.00 32.77
CA SER A 216 -13.46 1.08 33.73
C SER A 216 -12.25 1.67 33.06
N GLY A 217 -11.95 2.94 33.30
CA GLY A 217 -10.76 3.64 32.85
C GLY A 217 -9.47 3.07 33.46
N ARG A 218 -9.25 1.75 33.34
CA ARG A 218 -8.03 1.08 33.80
C ARG A 218 -7.73 -0.11 32.89
N SER A 219 -6.55 -0.07 32.31
CA SER A 219 -5.81 -1.15 31.65
C SER A 219 -6.60 -1.94 30.60
N SER A 220 -6.11 -1.93 29.39
CA SER A 220 -6.41 -2.94 28.39
C SER A 220 -6.25 -4.32 29.05
N GLN A 221 -7.35 -4.97 29.41
CA GLN A 221 -7.31 -6.38 29.77
C GLN A 221 -6.86 -7.11 28.52
N ALA A 222 -5.67 -7.68 28.58
CA ALA A 222 -5.17 -8.56 27.58
C ALA A 222 -6.21 -9.65 27.30
N ILE A 223 -6.66 -9.79 26.07
CA ILE A 223 -7.53 -10.90 25.70
C ILE A 223 -6.73 -12.17 25.95
N GLY A 224 -7.21 -12.98 26.89
CA GLY A 224 -6.63 -14.29 27.16
C GLY A 224 -6.73 -15.14 25.89
N TYR A 225 -5.62 -15.63 25.40
CA TYR A 225 -5.56 -16.56 24.27
C TYR A 225 -4.77 -17.80 24.63
N ALA A 226 -5.22 -18.95 24.13
CA ALA A 226 -4.47 -20.17 24.29
C ALA A 226 -3.26 -20.18 23.34
N TYR A 227 -2.11 -20.67 23.81
CA TYR A 227 -0.91 -20.82 22.98
C TYR A 227 -1.21 -21.55 21.68
N GLU A 228 -1.96 -22.65 21.74
CA GLU A 228 -2.31 -23.49 20.62
C GLU A 228 -3.17 -22.79 19.57
N ASP A 229 -3.92 -21.79 19.96
CA ASP A 229 -4.73 -20.97 19.07
C ASP A 229 -3.89 -20.01 18.22
N LEU A 230 -2.85 -19.45 18.80
CA LEU A 230 -2.01 -18.45 18.11
C LEU A 230 -0.79 -19.09 17.43
N ARG A 231 -0.28 -20.21 17.96
CA ARG A 231 0.94 -20.84 17.44
C ARG A 231 0.91 -21.09 15.92
N PRO A 232 -0.21 -21.54 15.31
CA PRO A 232 -0.30 -21.72 13.87
C PRO A 232 -0.36 -20.42 13.08
N HIS A 233 -0.48 -19.29 13.73
CA HIS A 233 -0.62 -17.96 13.11
C HIS A 233 0.63 -17.07 13.29
N VAL A 234 1.68 -17.57 13.92
CA VAL A 234 2.86 -16.78 14.30
C VAL A 234 4.14 -17.43 13.78
N ILE A 235 4.96 -16.64 13.10
CA ILE A 235 6.35 -16.93 12.78
C ILE A 235 7.21 -15.94 13.54
N SER A 236 8.06 -16.47 14.44
CA SER A 236 9.01 -15.68 15.21
C SER A 236 10.29 -15.41 14.43
N VAL A 237 10.66 -14.14 14.36
CA VAL A 237 11.85 -13.67 13.62
C VAL A 237 12.76 -12.87 14.58
N GLY A 238 14.02 -13.21 14.60
CA GLY A 238 15.03 -12.48 15.38
C GLY A 238 15.53 -11.21 14.70
N ASN A 239 16.34 -10.44 15.41
CA ASN A 239 16.88 -9.15 14.95
C ASN A 239 17.66 -9.20 13.62
N GLY A 240 18.23 -10.35 13.29
CA GLY A 240 18.95 -10.57 12.03
C GLY A 240 18.06 -10.96 10.84
N GLY A 241 16.73 -11.04 11.02
CA GLY A 241 15.81 -11.50 9.97
C GLY A 241 15.71 -13.03 9.83
N TRP A 242 16.39 -13.80 10.71
CA TRP A 242 16.36 -15.25 10.76
C TRP A 242 15.26 -15.75 11.69
N LEU A 243 14.82 -16.99 11.49
CA LEU A 243 13.88 -17.64 12.39
C LEU A 243 14.45 -17.64 13.83
N SER A 244 13.59 -17.38 14.81
CA SER A 244 13.95 -17.36 16.24
C SER A 244 13.32 -18.54 16.96
N PRO A 245 14.07 -19.60 17.30
CA PRO A 245 13.50 -20.79 17.95
C PRO A 245 13.41 -20.68 19.48
N GLY A 246 13.95 -19.63 20.09
CA GLY A 246 14.33 -19.58 21.51
C GLY A 246 13.29 -19.08 22.51
N ASP A 247 12.04 -18.78 22.11
CA ASP A 247 11.02 -18.28 23.03
C ASP A 247 9.68 -19.02 22.94
N THR A 248 8.67 -18.54 23.69
CA THR A 248 7.35 -19.20 23.77
C THR A 248 6.70 -19.45 22.41
N TYR A 249 6.88 -18.55 21.45
CA TYR A 249 6.42 -18.70 20.07
C TYR A 249 7.56 -18.93 19.09
N GLY A 250 8.68 -19.43 19.61
CA GLY A 250 9.87 -19.73 18.82
C GLY A 250 9.55 -20.58 17.59
N THR A 251 10.17 -20.25 16.46
CA THR A 251 9.87 -20.86 15.18
C THR A 251 11.13 -21.45 14.57
N SER A 252 11.13 -22.76 14.34
CA SER A 252 12.15 -23.50 13.58
C SER A 252 11.71 -23.70 12.13
N GLU A 253 12.63 -24.12 11.26
CA GLU A 253 12.29 -24.48 9.88
C GLU A 253 11.25 -25.62 9.80
N SER A 254 11.31 -26.58 10.71
CA SER A 254 10.34 -27.67 10.79
C SER A 254 8.94 -27.18 11.20
N ASP A 255 8.86 -26.10 12.01
CA ASP A 255 7.59 -25.47 12.35
C ASP A 255 6.98 -24.74 11.17
N VAL A 256 7.81 -24.01 10.40
CA VAL A 256 7.37 -23.35 9.16
C VAL A 256 6.85 -24.40 8.18
N ARG A 257 7.57 -25.50 8.01
CA ARG A 257 7.13 -26.61 7.13
C ARG A 257 5.78 -27.16 7.56
N ARG A 258 5.62 -27.52 8.85
CA ARG A 258 4.33 -28.00 9.40
C ARG A 258 3.20 -26.99 9.23
N LEU A 259 3.51 -25.72 9.36
CA LEU A 259 2.54 -24.64 9.17
C LEU A 259 1.97 -24.65 7.75
N PHE A 260 2.84 -24.67 6.74
CA PHE A 260 2.42 -24.62 5.33
C PHE A 260 1.90 -25.96 4.78
N GLU A 261 2.42 -27.08 5.25
CA GLU A 261 2.01 -28.41 4.77
C GLU A 261 0.76 -28.95 5.47
N GLN A 262 0.50 -28.53 6.72
CA GLN A 262 -0.56 -29.12 7.53
C GLN A 262 -1.55 -28.10 8.10
N ALA A 263 -1.08 -27.08 8.85
CA ALA A 263 -1.99 -26.21 9.60
C ALA A 263 -2.81 -25.29 8.66
N ILE A 264 -2.18 -24.61 7.72
CA ILE A 264 -2.84 -23.72 6.75
C ILE A 264 -3.79 -24.51 5.84
N PRO A 265 -3.38 -25.62 5.17
CA PRO A 265 -4.29 -26.40 4.35
C PRO A 265 -5.48 -26.95 5.10
N ARG A 266 -5.30 -27.41 6.33
CA ARG A 266 -6.38 -27.94 7.19
C ARG A 266 -7.47 -26.90 7.44
N VAL A 267 -7.08 -25.65 7.74
CA VAL A 267 -8.03 -24.56 7.98
C VAL A 267 -8.71 -24.14 6.68
N MET A 268 -8.00 -24.13 5.57
CA MET A 268 -8.51 -23.67 4.28
C MET A 268 -9.20 -24.75 3.45
N THR A 269 -9.38 -25.97 3.95
CA THR A 269 -9.88 -27.12 3.17
C THR A 269 -11.19 -26.81 2.43
N ASN A 270 -12.15 -26.16 3.10
CA ASN A 270 -13.47 -25.84 2.56
C ASN A 270 -13.63 -24.39 2.10
N TRP A 271 -12.53 -23.64 1.96
CA TRP A 271 -12.61 -22.26 1.52
C TRP A 271 -12.63 -22.18 -0.01
N PRO A 272 -13.60 -21.47 -0.60
CA PRO A 272 -13.68 -21.29 -2.05
C PRO A 272 -12.50 -20.49 -2.59
N SER A 273 -11.89 -19.66 -1.76
CA SER A 273 -10.68 -18.89 -2.07
C SER A 273 -9.67 -19.00 -0.94
N LYS A 274 -8.47 -19.42 -1.26
CA LYS A 274 -7.38 -19.59 -0.29
C LYS A 274 -6.62 -18.27 -0.16
N ARG A 275 -6.92 -17.48 0.88
CA ARG A 275 -6.32 -16.18 1.13
C ARG A 275 -5.52 -16.17 2.41
N ILE A 276 -4.28 -15.68 2.34
CA ILE A 276 -3.41 -15.45 3.50
C ILE A 276 -3.22 -13.95 3.66
N VAL A 277 -3.44 -13.45 4.87
CA VAL A 277 -3.12 -12.07 5.28
C VAL A 277 -1.83 -12.13 6.06
N LEU A 278 -0.79 -11.49 5.55
CA LEU A 278 0.46 -11.32 6.25
C LEU A 278 0.37 -10.09 7.14
N TYR A 279 0.62 -10.27 8.43
CA TYR A 279 0.71 -9.20 9.40
C TYR A 279 2.15 -9.05 9.86
N VAL A 280 2.72 -7.90 9.58
CA VAL A 280 4.09 -7.55 9.97
C VAL A 280 4.00 -6.30 10.85
N PRO A 281 4.09 -6.43 12.18
CA PRO A 281 4.12 -5.27 13.07
C PRO A 281 5.38 -4.45 12.82
N GLY A 282 5.29 -3.13 13.09
CA GLY A 282 6.46 -2.26 13.00
C GLY A 282 7.59 -2.73 13.92
N GLY A 283 8.84 -2.52 13.54
CA GLY A 283 10.01 -3.05 14.23
C GLY A 283 10.24 -2.55 15.66
N LEU A 284 9.43 -1.60 16.16
CA LEU A 284 9.43 -1.11 17.54
C LEU A 284 8.21 -1.58 18.35
N VAL A 285 7.34 -2.42 17.77
CA VAL A 285 6.20 -2.97 18.48
C VAL A 285 6.68 -4.14 19.33
N PRO A 286 6.46 -4.14 20.65
CA PRO A 286 6.78 -5.27 21.51
C PRO A 286 6.11 -6.55 21.05
N ALA A 287 6.79 -7.69 21.18
CA ALA A 287 6.25 -8.97 20.75
C ALA A 287 4.91 -9.31 21.42
N ALA A 288 4.73 -8.95 22.70
CA ALA A 288 3.49 -9.12 23.43
C ALA A 288 2.32 -8.34 22.79
N ASP A 289 2.55 -7.09 22.38
CA ASP A 289 1.53 -6.26 21.73
C ASP A 289 1.21 -6.78 20.33
N ALA A 290 2.21 -7.30 19.61
CA ALA A 290 2.01 -7.94 18.33
C ALA A 290 1.14 -9.19 18.46
N LEU A 291 1.42 -10.06 19.43
CA LEU A 291 0.64 -11.26 19.74
C LEU A 291 -0.80 -10.93 20.15
N GLN A 292 -0.98 -9.89 20.98
CA GLN A 292 -2.29 -9.40 21.36
C GLN A 292 -3.12 -8.99 20.12
N ARG A 293 -2.52 -8.28 19.17
CA ARG A 293 -3.21 -7.91 17.92
C ARG A 293 -3.52 -9.11 17.03
N VAL A 294 -2.64 -10.12 17.01
CA VAL A 294 -2.93 -11.38 16.32
C VAL A 294 -4.15 -12.06 16.92
N ALA A 295 -4.25 -12.11 18.26
CA ALA A 295 -5.41 -12.66 18.98
C ALA A 295 -6.71 -11.90 18.63
N GLU A 296 -6.63 -10.57 18.54
CA GLU A 296 -7.76 -9.70 18.20
C GLU A 296 -8.23 -9.87 16.74
N TYR A 297 -7.29 -9.94 15.79
CA TYR A 297 -7.60 -9.96 14.35
C TYR A 297 -7.97 -11.35 13.84
N ARG A 298 -7.39 -12.41 14.42
CA ARG A 298 -7.54 -13.79 13.97
C ARG A 298 -9.01 -14.22 13.83
N PRO A 299 -9.91 -14.05 14.81
CA PRO A 299 -11.29 -14.51 14.68
C PRO A 299 -12.05 -13.82 13.52
N ALA A 300 -11.86 -12.51 13.38
CA ALA A 300 -12.50 -11.73 12.33
C ALA A 300 -11.99 -12.11 10.94
N LEU A 301 -10.68 -12.34 10.80
CA LEU A 301 -10.07 -12.76 9.54
C LEU A 301 -10.49 -14.17 9.13
N LEU A 302 -10.50 -15.12 10.07
CA LEU A 302 -10.96 -16.49 9.82
C LEU A 302 -12.44 -16.53 9.42
N ALA A 303 -13.30 -15.70 10.05
CA ALA A 303 -14.70 -15.59 9.67
C ALA A 303 -14.90 -15.06 8.23
N GLN A 304 -13.93 -14.33 7.70
CA GLN A 304 -13.90 -13.84 6.30
C GLN A 304 -13.10 -14.77 5.37
N GLN A 305 -12.81 -16.00 5.81
CA GLN A 305 -12.01 -16.96 5.05
C GLN A 305 -10.64 -16.39 4.63
N CYS A 306 -10.01 -15.65 5.54
CA CYS A 306 -8.66 -15.13 5.41
C CYS A 306 -7.80 -15.71 6.53
N TYR A 307 -6.74 -16.42 6.17
CA TYR A 307 -5.79 -16.95 7.15
C TYR A 307 -4.80 -15.85 7.55
N LEU A 308 -4.76 -15.53 8.84
CA LEU A 308 -3.79 -14.57 9.37
C LEU A 308 -2.46 -15.29 9.61
N LEU A 309 -1.38 -14.76 9.07
CA LEU A 309 -0.01 -15.19 9.35
C LEU A 309 0.81 -13.97 9.77
N ALA A 310 1.26 -13.96 11.00
CA ALA A 310 2.02 -12.86 11.59
C ALA A 310 3.50 -13.19 11.68
N PHE A 311 4.34 -12.22 11.31
CA PHE A 311 5.78 -12.25 11.56
C PHE A 311 6.06 -11.39 12.78
N VAL A 312 6.36 -12.02 13.91
CA VAL A 312 6.60 -11.32 15.17
C VAL A 312 8.10 -11.20 15.41
N TRP A 313 8.57 -9.97 15.50
CA TRP A 313 9.98 -9.66 15.73
C TRP A 313 10.27 -9.62 17.22
N HIS A 314 11.34 -10.29 17.64
CA HIS A 314 11.87 -10.18 18.99
C HIS A 314 12.83 -8.98 19.12
N SER A 315 12.37 -7.80 18.76
CA SER A 315 13.08 -6.55 18.96
C SER A 315 12.22 -5.64 19.81
N ASP A 316 12.36 -5.72 21.13
CA ASP A 316 11.95 -4.62 21.97
C ASP A 316 12.95 -3.45 21.83
N PHE A 317 12.51 -2.24 22.13
CA PHE A 317 13.38 -1.06 22.10
C PHE A 317 14.60 -1.23 23.00
N GLY A 318 14.45 -1.93 24.12
CA GLY A 318 15.53 -2.20 25.07
C GLY A 318 16.57 -3.18 24.53
N SER A 319 16.18 -4.26 23.84
CA SER A 319 17.12 -5.20 23.22
C SER A 319 17.80 -4.59 22.00
N THR A 320 17.06 -3.81 21.21
CA THR A 320 17.64 -3.08 20.08
C THR A 320 18.66 -2.05 20.55
N LEU A 321 18.34 -1.26 21.56
CA LEU A 321 19.26 -0.28 22.14
C LEU A 321 20.49 -0.94 22.81
N ARG A 322 20.27 -2.06 23.51
CA ARG A 322 21.36 -2.83 24.13
C ARG A 322 22.32 -3.42 23.09
N ASN A 323 21.79 -3.93 21.97
CA ASN A 323 22.59 -4.46 20.88
C ASN A 323 23.37 -3.36 20.17
N ILE A 324 22.74 -2.18 19.97
CA ILE A 324 23.41 -0.99 19.43
C ILE A 324 24.56 -0.53 20.36
N LEU A 325 24.31 -0.49 21.66
CA LEU A 325 25.32 -0.11 22.67
C LEU A 325 26.45 -1.16 22.78
N ALA A 326 26.12 -2.45 22.70
CA ALA A 326 27.10 -3.53 22.72
C ALA A 326 28.00 -3.50 21.47
N ASP A 327 27.44 -3.24 20.28
CA ASP A 327 28.20 -3.06 19.05
C ASP A 327 29.08 -1.80 19.08
N ALA A 328 28.56 -0.71 19.64
CA ALA A 328 29.32 0.53 19.81
C ALA A 328 30.48 0.38 20.80
N VAL A 329 30.28 -0.40 21.88
CA VAL A 329 31.35 -0.71 22.87
C VAL A 329 32.38 -1.66 22.29
N SER A 330 31.98 -2.62 21.43
CA SER A 330 32.94 -3.56 20.81
C SER A 330 33.82 -2.92 19.73
N LYS A 331 33.34 -1.83 19.11
CA LYS A 331 34.09 -1.06 18.09
C LYS A 331 34.77 0.17 18.66
N ARG A 332 35.55 0.02 19.75
CA ARG A 332 36.35 1.11 20.35
C ARG A 332 37.21 1.83 19.31
N ARG A 333 36.73 2.94 18.76
CA ARG A 333 37.55 4.00 18.15
C ARG A 333 37.11 5.35 18.70
N SER A 334 38.09 6.09 19.17
CA SER A 334 38.02 7.43 19.75
C SER A 334 37.59 8.46 18.71
N GLY A 335 36.49 9.17 18.94
CA GLY A 335 36.07 10.36 18.19
C GLY A 335 34.60 10.30 17.80
N GLY A 336 33.75 11.12 18.40
CA GLY A 336 32.42 11.44 17.87
C GLY A 336 31.35 10.35 17.97
N TRP A 337 31.41 9.44 18.92
CA TRP A 337 30.50 8.29 19.04
C TRP A 337 29.00 8.65 19.06
N LEU A 338 28.64 9.86 19.50
CA LEU A 338 27.26 10.35 19.48
C LEU A 338 26.79 10.70 18.06
N ASP A 339 27.69 11.17 17.22
CA ASP A 339 27.38 11.49 15.82
C ASP A 339 27.30 10.20 14.99
N GLU A 340 28.22 9.25 15.20
CA GLU A 340 28.16 7.93 14.55
C GLU A 340 26.92 7.14 15.00
N MET A 341 26.48 7.27 16.26
CA MET A 341 25.26 6.64 16.76
C MET A 341 24.01 7.30 16.18
N LYS A 342 24.01 8.61 16.01
CA LYS A 342 22.92 9.35 15.37
C LYS A 342 22.82 8.98 13.90
N ASP A 343 23.92 8.92 13.18
CA ASP A 343 23.95 8.56 11.75
C ASP A 343 23.57 7.09 11.54
N PHE A 344 24.03 6.18 12.40
CA PHE A 344 23.62 4.77 12.40
C PHE A 344 22.13 4.56 12.72
N LEU A 345 21.57 5.35 13.65
CA LEU A 345 20.12 5.33 13.95
C LEU A 345 19.30 5.91 12.79
N LEU A 346 19.79 6.97 12.17
CA LEU A 346 19.13 7.59 11.01
C LEU A 346 19.19 6.68 9.78
N ASP A 347 20.33 6.07 9.49
CA ASP A 347 20.50 5.10 8.41
C ASP A 347 19.59 3.87 8.59
N ARG A 348 19.47 3.34 9.80
CA ARG A 348 18.58 2.21 10.06
C ARG A 348 17.08 2.60 10.12
N LEU A 349 16.78 3.82 10.53
CA LEU A 349 15.43 4.37 10.41
C LEU A 349 15.07 4.62 8.93
N ASP A 350 16.00 5.13 8.14
CA ASP A 350 15.82 5.32 6.69
C ASP A 350 15.69 3.99 5.93
N ASP A 351 16.49 2.99 6.25
CA ASP A 351 16.37 1.63 5.69
C ASP A 351 15.04 0.94 6.06
N ARG A 352 14.47 1.26 7.23
CA ARG A 352 13.20 0.69 7.71
C ARG A 352 11.96 1.49 7.30
N ILE A 353 12.10 2.80 7.02
CA ILE A 353 10.99 3.68 6.62
C ILE A 353 10.86 3.75 5.09
N GLY A 354 11.81 3.19 4.34
CA GLY A 354 11.97 3.36 2.90
C GLY A 354 12.58 4.73 2.62
N ARG A 355 13.71 4.76 1.95
CA ARG A 355 14.46 5.96 1.61
C ARG A 355 13.54 7.09 1.20
N ALA A 356 13.48 8.13 2.00
CA ALA A 356 12.89 9.39 1.58
C ALA A 356 13.65 9.87 0.34
N PRO A 357 12.97 10.32 -0.73
CA PRO A 357 13.62 10.84 -1.92
C PRO A 357 14.51 12.03 -1.51
N GLY A 358 15.75 11.99 -2.00
CA GLY A 358 16.75 13.00 -1.75
C GLY A 358 16.18 14.41 -1.99
N ARG A 359 16.49 15.32 -1.09
CA ARG A 359 16.30 16.76 -1.29
C ARG A 359 17.00 17.14 -2.58
N ALA A 360 16.25 17.58 -3.59
CA ALA A 360 16.79 18.41 -4.64
C ALA A 360 17.21 19.71 -3.97
N SER A 361 18.50 19.89 -3.76
CA SER A 361 19.05 21.22 -3.51
C SER A 361 18.99 22.01 -4.80
N VAL A 362 18.46 23.20 -4.70
CA VAL A 362 18.52 24.28 -5.71
C VAL A 362 19.94 24.54 -6.15
#